data_01aa915d2173c8c038e123eab88c38e3
#
_entry.id   01aa915d2173c8c038e123eab88c38e3
#
_cell.length_a   1.000
_cell.length_b   1.000
_cell.length_c   1.000
_cell.angle_alpha   90.00
_cell.angle_beta   90.00
_cell.angle_gamma   90.00
#
_symmetry.space_group_name_H-M   'P 1'
#
loop_
_entity.id
_entity.type
_entity.pdbx_description
1 polymer ?
#
loop_
_entity_poly.entity_id
_entity_poly.type
_entity_poly.pdbx_seq_one_letter_code
_entity_poly.pdbx_strand_id
1 'polypeptide(L)'
;MAKKQVKTTKIPKKTKQKPDLAQPNIEAAKKLVTNRFKNAKQFRENDQEEIWKRSYNNWRGELDKSIYPWRSKLFIPWSFTVVETIIPKIFARDPKWRAISQSPDFPPEGPRVVQDLLNYQWGLIGMRTKMYDFIKDSLMYSKGFAKVTWNFKTRTKTIEEPVVGENDEITFVTRKKSDIEHDDPNVEIVDPFDVYVDPDATKLEDAAYLIHRKTVPLSDLKDNPNYKNVDQLSESTIKGVQNSNYVKDYLQDETRFKNNSPQQDEAKELVEVLEYWEKDRLIVVANRSVVLRDSPNPYHHKQIPFVDLDDYRDPHKYYGQSELSVIDPLQREINSIRNQRRDYDNLALNPVVRMVPGTLRNPNSAVMAPGNVWMVSDLNSMDVFTLPQLQGTATQIEQQTAQDIKMSVAIDEIGIGLLPEGGRRSATEVVTAQSMAGKRFAIKIALLEEAVKKIGQLVFALNQQFLDQERMIQIVGERGATEWVQLGPDDIRGQYFINVETGSMLPKDEIAARQEAIQLLQYITPIIGPVIQSNPAVIMPVLRMVLDTFELPGKQEIMDELQSALGMAKEQQQQQQMAEQANMEAQAISALQQQGGAPAEESMNPDVAPPENLQGARADQELALLMGNQ
;
A
#
# COMPACT_ATOMS: atom_id res chain seq x y z
N MET A 1 25.07 -9.07 -81.43
CA MET A 1 24.34 -8.52 -80.27
C MET A 1 23.73 -9.67 -79.47
N ALA A 2 24.39 -10.13 -78.42
CA ALA A 2 23.98 -11.28 -77.63
C ALA A 2 23.34 -10.80 -76.29
N LYS A 3 22.05 -11.12 -76.09
CA LYS A 3 21.32 -10.85 -74.85
C LYS A 3 21.76 -11.86 -73.76
N LYS A 4 22.45 -11.38 -72.72
CA LYS A 4 22.72 -12.15 -71.50
C LYS A 4 21.42 -12.31 -70.69
N GLN A 5 20.97 -13.53 -70.51
CA GLN A 5 19.92 -13.91 -69.59
C GLN A 5 20.52 -13.95 -68.19
N VAL A 6 19.93 -13.15 -67.24
CA VAL A 6 20.24 -13.18 -65.83
C VAL A 6 19.43 -14.32 -65.22
N LYS A 7 20.11 -15.34 -64.71
CA LYS A 7 19.53 -16.43 -63.90
C LYS A 7 19.25 -15.92 -62.49
N THR A 8 17.98 -15.75 -62.11
CA THR A 8 17.54 -15.52 -60.75
C THR A 8 17.63 -16.81 -59.95
N THR A 9 18.59 -16.85 -59.02
CA THR A 9 18.76 -17.94 -58.05
C THR A 9 17.69 -17.78 -56.97
N LYS A 10 16.73 -18.70 -56.89
CA LYS A 10 15.74 -18.79 -55.84
C LYS A 10 16.44 -19.20 -54.51
N ILE A 11 16.43 -18.30 -53.53
CA ILE A 11 16.83 -18.60 -52.17
C ILE A 11 15.80 -19.55 -51.55
N PRO A 12 16.19 -20.71 -50.98
CA PRO A 12 15.24 -21.61 -50.31
C PRO A 12 14.72 -20.94 -49.05
N LYS A 13 13.40 -20.74 -48.95
CA LYS A 13 12.72 -20.36 -47.73
C LYS A 13 12.92 -21.48 -46.70
N LYS A 14 13.85 -21.29 -45.76
CA LYS A 14 13.89 -22.08 -44.51
C LYS A 14 12.61 -21.81 -43.73
N THR A 15 11.65 -22.70 -43.85
CA THR A 15 10.52 -22.80 -42.93
C THR A 15 11.11 -23.07 -41.55
N LYS A 16 11.13 -22.06 -40.68
CA LYS A 16 11.39 -22.26 -39.27
C LYS A 16 10.25 -23.14 -38.75
N GLN A 17 10.49 -24.43 -38.62
CA GLN A 17 9.67 -25.29 -37.77
C GLN A 17 9.67 -24.66 -36.37
N LYS A 18 8.47 -24.24 -35.92
CA LYS A 18 8.27 -23.97 -34.51
C LYS A 18 8.69 -25.23 -33.77
N PRO A 19 9.48 -25.13 -32.68
CA PRO A 19 9.77 -26.30 -31.88
C PRO A 19 8.43 -26.87 -31.42
N ASP A 20 8.16 -28.13 -31.74
CA ASP A 20 7.07 -28.90 -31.15
C ASP A 20 7.25 -28.81 -29.63
N LEU A 21 6.41 -28.04 -28.97
CA LEU A 21 6.27 -28.07 -27.52
C LEU A 21 5.84 -29.50 -27.19
N ALA A 22 6.78 -30.29 -26.69
CA ALA A 22 6.52 -31.63 -26.17
C ALA A 22 5.25 -31.54 -25.31
N GLN A 23 4.30 -32.45 -25.53
CA GLN A 23 3.08 -32.47 -24.72
C GLN A 23 3.48 -32.46 -23.24
N PRO A 24 2.95 -31.57 -22.41
CA PRO A 24 3.37 -31.45 -21.02
C PRO A 24 3.19 -32.81 -20.36
N ASN A 25 4.28 -33.35 -19.81
CA ASN A 25 4.21 -34.59 -19.06
C ASN A 25 3.51 -34.31 -17.73
N ILE A 26 2.18 -34.44 -17.73
CA ILE A 26 1.25 -34.12 -16.63
C ILE A 26 1.69 -34.80 -15.34
N GLU A 27 2.13 -36.05 -15.42
CA GLU A 27 2.64 -36.81 -14.25
C GLU A 27 3.96 -36.22 -13.70
N ALA A 28 4.87 -35.79 -14.56
CA ALA A 28 6.10 -35.14 -14.13
C ALA A 28 5.83 -33.77 -13.48
N ALA A 29 4.93 -32.98 -14.05
CA ALA A 29 4.50 -31.69 -13.50
C ALA A 29 3.86 -31.85 -12.11
N LYS A 30 2.93 -32.80 -11.97
CA LYS A 30 2.32 -33.13 -10.68
C LYS A 30 3.35 -33.53 -9.62
N LYS A 31 4.25 -34.46 -9.97
CA LYS A 31 5.30 -34.95 -9.08
C LYS A 31 6.26 -33.84 -8.67
N LEU A 32 6.62 -32.96 -9.60
CA LEU A 32 7.47 -31.78 -9.34
C LEU A 32 6.83 -30.89 -8.29
N VAL A 33 5.59 -30.42 -8.52
CA VAL A 33 4.88 -29.52 -7.63
C VAL A 33 4.68 -30.14 -6.25
N THR A 34 4.25 -31.40 -6.18
CA THR A 34 4.00 -32.09 -4.91
C THR A 34 5.28 -32.24 -4.08
N ASN A 35 6.40 -32.59 -4.71
CA ASN A 35 7.67 -32.74 -4.01
C ASN A 35 8.20 -31.37 -3.52
N ARG A 36 8.17 -30.36 -4.38
CA ARG A 36 8.61 -29.00 -4.03
C ARG A 36 7.74 -28.41 -2.92
N PHE A 37 6.42 -28.63 -2.97
CA PHE A 37 5.51 -28.23 -1.91
C PHE A 37 5.85 -28.91 -0.58
N LYS A 38 6.11 -30.22 -0.59
CA LYS A 38 6.48 -30.96 0.62
C LYS A 38 7.77 -30.43 1.25
N ASN A 39 8.78 -30.16 0.43
CA ASN A 39 10.08 -29.66 0.91
C ASN A 39 9.93 -28.25 1.49
N ALA A 40 9.27 -27.34 0.77
CA ALA A 40 9.07 -25.96 1.23
C ALA A 40 8.19 -25.90 2.48
N LYS A 41 7.16 -26.77 2.57
CA LYS A 41 6.32 -26.92 3.75
C LYS A 41 7.13 -27.39 4.96
N GLN A 42 7.92 -28.43 4.82
CA GLN A 42 8.74 -28.95 5.91
C GLN A 42 9.79 -27.93 6.39
N PHE A 43 10.41 -27.20 5.46
CA PHE A 43 11.34 -26.11 5.79
C PHE A 43 10.65 -25.04 6.65
N ARG A 44 9.49 -24.53 6.22
CA ARG A 44 8.74 -23.50 6.94
C ARG A 44 8.22 -24.00 8.30
N GLU A 45 7.68 -25.23 8.37
CA GLU A 45 7.19 -25.83 9.62
C GLU A 45 8.31 -25.92 10.68
N ASN A 46 9.50 -26.33 10.26
CA ASN A 46 10.63 -26.49 11.18
C ASN A 46 11.22 -25.17 11.68
N ASP A 47 11.20 -24.12 10.84
CA ASP A 47 11.91 -22.87 11.12
C ASP A 47 10.96 -21.78 11.69
N GLN A 48 9.75 -21.64 11.18
CA GLN A 48 8.93 -20.45 11.42
C GLN A 48 7.52 -20.70 11.96
N GLU A 49 6.88 -21.80 11.61
CA GLU A 49 5.43 -21.94 11.80
C GLU A 49 5.01 -21.87 13.28
N GLU A 50 5.80 -22.45 14.18
CA GLU A 50 5.54 -22.38 15.62
C GLU A 50 5.73 -20.95 16.19
N ILE A 51 6.68 -20.18 15.64
CA ILE A 51 6.90 -18.80 16.02
C ILE A 51 5.69 -17.96 15.57
N TRP A 52 5.23 -18.15 14.36
CA TRP A 52 4.08 -17.44 13.79
C TRP A 52 2.78 -17.69 14.57
N LYS A 53 2.52 -18.95 14.94
CA LYS A 53 1.38 -19.34 15.76
C LYS A 53 1.40 -18.63 17.13
N ARG A 54 2.56 -18.62 17.78
CA ARG A 54 2.71 -17.90 19.06
C ARG A 54 2.53 -16.40 18.90
N SER A 55 3.11 -15.80 17.86
CA SER A 55 2.96 -14.38 17.57
C SER A 55 1.49 -14.00 17.38
N TYR A 56 0.73 -14.82 16.63
CA TYR A 56 -0.70 -14.62 16.46
C TYR A 56 -1.48 -14.72 17.76
N ASN A 57 -1.23 -15.76 18.56
CA ASN A 57 -1.88 -15.96 19.85
C ASN A 57 -1.56 -14.81 20.82
N ASN A 58 -0.31 -14.35 20.86
CA ASN A 58 0.10 -13.21 21.65
C ASN A 58 -0.59 -11.91 21.20
N TRP A 59 -0.72 -11.70 19.91
CA TRP A 59 -1.43 -10.53 19.40
C TRP A 59 -2.94 -10.60 19.73
N ARG A 60 -3.56 -11.77 19.64
CA ARG A 60 -4.96 -11.98 20.03
C ARG A 60 -5.21 -11.97 21.53
N GLY A 61 -4.18 -12.09 22.35
CA GLY A 61 -4.31 -12.19 23.79
C GLY A 61 -4.77 -13.57 24.27
N GLU A 62 -4.49 -14.61 23.48
CA GLU A 62 -4.86 -15.97 23.84
C GLU A 62 -3.79 -16.61 24.74
N LEU A 63 -4.20 -17.09 25.90
CA LEU A 63 -3.34 -17.84 26.82
C LEU A 63 -3.43 -19.34 26.54
N ASP A 64 -2.34 -20.05 26.88
CA ASP A 64 -2.29 -21.49 26.80
C ASP A 64 -3.44 -22.14 27.60
N LYS A 65 -4.17 -23.04 26.96
CA LYS A 65 -5.32 -23.76 27.53
C LYS A 65 -4.91 -24.77 28.63
N SER A 66 -3.61 -25.10 28.73
CA SER A 66 -3.05 -26.04 29.72
C SER A 66 -3.07 -25.52 31.16
N ILE A 67 -3.44 -24.27 31.39
CA ILE A 67 -3.44 -23.64 32.72
C ILE A 67 -4.56 -24.23 33.58
N TYR A 68 -4.20 -24.67 34.80
CA TYR A 68 -5.15 -25.20 35.76
C TYR A 68 -6.35 -24.25 35.99
N PRO A 69 -7.57 -24.78 36.18
CA PRO A 69 -8.79 -23.96 36.30
C PRO A 69 -8.74 -22.89 37.42
N TRP A 70 -8.02 -23.15 38.51
CA TRP A 70 -7.90 -22.23 39.67
C TRP A 70 -6.89 -21.11 39.45
N ARG A 71 -5.96 -21.22 38.47
CA ARG A 71 -4.97 -20.20 38.17
C ARG A 71 -5.60 -19.04 37.42
N SER A 72 -5.07 -17.85 37.72
CA SER A 72 -5.43 -16.63 37.01
C SER A 72 -5.03 -16.70 35.50
N LYS A 73 -5.85 -16.11 34.66
CA LYS A 73 -5.69 -16.11 33.20
C LYS A 73 -5.75 -14.67 32.68
N LEU A 74 -4.91 -13.82 33.21
CA LEU A 74 -4.76 -12.45 32.74
C LEU A 74 -3.73 -12.39 31.63
N PHE A 75 -4.05 -11.67 30.57
CA PHE A 75 -3.15 -11.36 29.48
C PHE A 75 -2.91 -9.85 29.42
N ILE A 76 -1.65 -9.42 29.35
CA ILE A 76 -1.26 -8.03 29.19
C ILE A 76 -0.95 -7.82 27.70
N PRO A 77 -1.72 -7.01 26.93
CA PRO A 77 -1.68 -7.00 25.47
C PRO A 77 -0.53 -6.15 24.89
N TRP A 78 0.71 -6.39 25.31
CA TRP A 78 1.87 -5.68 24.74
C TRP A 78 2.06 -5.96 23.26
N SER A 79 1.88 -7.21 22.85
CA SER A 79 1.99 -7.61 21.44
C SER A 79 1.02 -6.83 20.53
N PHE A 80 -0.22 -6.64 20.99
CA PHE A 80 -1.21 -5.80 20.29
C PHE A 80 -0.75 -4.34 20.24
N THR A 81 -0.36 -3.79 21.40
CA THR A 81 0.07 -2.37 21.52
C THR A 81 1.26 -2.08 20.60
N VAL A 82 2.23 -2.98 20.53
CA VAL A 82 3.42 -2.83 19.69
C VAL A 82 3.04 -2.74 18.21
N VAL A 83 2.30 -3.70 17.69
CA VAL A 83 1.90 -3.73 16.29
C VAL A 83 1.09 -2.49 15.89
N GLU A 84 0.06 -2.17 16.66
CA GLU A 84 -0.85 -1.05 16.36
C GLU A 84 -0.19 0.33 16.55
N THR A 85 0.92 0.41 17.32
CA THR A 85 1.69 1.65 17.48
C THR A 85 2.72 1.84 16.35
N ILE A 86 3.30 0.76 15.82
CA ILE A 86 4.34 0.84 14.80
C ILE A 86 3.73 1.16 13.42
N ILE A 87 2.59 0.55 13.06
CA ILE A 87 1.98 0.73 11.74
C ILE A 87 1.81 2.22 11.36
N PRO A 88 1.18 3.09 12.17
CA PRO A 88 1.01 4.49 11.82
C PRO A 88 2.33 5.28 11.80
N LYS A 89 3.40 4.79 12.45
CA LYS A 89 4.73 5.43 12.39
C LYS A 89 5.45 5.17 11.06
N ILE A 90 5.20 4.03 10.42
CA ILE A 90 5.84 3.65 9.16
C ILE A 90 4.96 3.89 7.94
N PHE A 91 3.64 3.92 8.12
CA PHE A 91 2.66 4.11 7.05
C PHE A 91 1.52 5.04 7.52
N ALA A 92 1.77 6.34 7.50
CA ALA A 92 0.78 7.35 7.88
C ALA A 92 0.01 7.90 6.68
N ARG A 93 0.63 7.94 5.50
CA ARG A 93 0.09 8.50 4.26
C ARG A 93 0.29 7.55 3.09
N ASP A 94 -0.54 7.71 2.06
CA ASP A 94 -0.37 6.95 0.84
C ASP A 94 0.91 7.38 0.10
N PRO A 95 1.69 6.41 -0.43
CA PRO A 95 2.89 6.70 -1.19
C PRO A 95 2.53 7.46 -2.48
N LYS A 96 3.40 8.36 -2.88
CA LYS A 96 3.33 9.01 -4.18
C LYS A 96 4.31 8.33 -5.12
N TRP A 97 3.79 7.85 -6.24
CA TRP A 97 4.61 7.28 -7.30
C TRP A 97 5.31 8.38 -8.08
N ARG A 98 6.52 8.09 -8.49
CA ARG A 98 7.30 8.94 -9.39
C ARG A 98 7.84 8.09 -10.53
N ALA A 99 7.47 8.43 -11.75
CA ALA A 99 7.97 7.79 -12.94
C ALA A 99 9.09 8.62 -13.56
N ILE A 100 10.16 7.97 -14.01
CA ILE A 100 11.31 8.60 -14.66
C ILE A 100 11.54 7.87 -15.97
N SER A 101 11.59 8.60 -17.10
CA SER A 101 11.92 8.01 -18.39
C SER A 101 13.38 7.54 -18.41
N GLN A 102 13.62 6.33 -18.92
CA GLN A 102 14.97 5.79 -19.10
C GLN A 102 15.56 6.11 -20.49
N SER A 103 14.77 6.64 -21.41
CA SER A 103 15.19 6.98 -22.75
C SER A 103 14.83 8.44 -23.07
N PRO A 104 15.73 9.20 -23.71
CA PRO A 104 15.46 10.58 -24.12
C PRO A 104 14.47 10.68 -25.30
N ASP A 105 14.19 9.59 -25.98
CA ASP A 105 13.38 9.57 -27.21
C ASP A 105 11.86 9.60 -26.95
N PHE A 106 11.43 9.52 -25.69
CA PHE A 106 10.01 9.53 -25.32
C PHE A 106 9.49 10.93 -24.98
N PRO A 107 8.19 11.19 -25.20
CA PRO A 107 7.59 12.48 -24.89
C PRO A 107 7.86 12.89 -23.44
N PRO A 108 8.19 14.17 -23.18
CA PRO A 108 8.46 14.64 -21.81
C PRO A 108 7.25 14.52 -20.88
N GLU A 109 6.04 14.39 -21.43
CA GLU A 109 4.79 14.22 -20.67
C GLU A 109 4.54 12.76 -20.25
N GLY A 110 5.17 11.78 -20.90
CA GLY A 110 4.96 10.35 -20.61
C GLY A 110 5.16 9.95 -19.17
N PRO A 111 6.23 10.38 -18.46
CA PRO A 111 6.41 10.06 -17.04
C PRO A 111 5.26 10.54 -16.16
N ARG A 112 4.69 11.72 -16.46
CA ARG A 112 3.56 12.28 -15.71
C ARG A 112 2.31 11.44 -15.90
N VAL A 113 2.01 11.05 -17.11
CA VAL A 113 0.85 10.19 -17.43
C VAL A 113 0.94 8.85 -16.70
N VAL A 114 2.12 8.21 -16.71
CA VAL A 114 2.36 6.95 -15.98
C VAL A 114 2.19 7.15 -14.47
N GLN A 115 2.70 8.24 -13.92
CA GLN A 115 2.57 8.57 -12.51
C GLN A 115 1.09 8.76 -12.11
N ASP A 116 0.33 9.49 -12.92
CA ASP A 116 -1.09 9.77 -12.67
C ASP A 116 -1.92 8.48 -12.77
N LEU A 117 -1.62 7.60 -13.74
CA LEU A 117 -2.24 6.29 -13.85
C LEU A 117 -2.02 5.43 -12.60
N LEU A 118 -0.78 5.32 -12.13
CA LEU A 118 -0.44 4.51 -10.96
C LEU A 118 -1.09 5.07 -9.69
N ASN A 119 -1.12 6.39 -9.52
CA ASN A 119 -1.77 7.04 -8.38
C ASN A 119 -3.30 6.85 -8.41
N TYR A 120 -3.92 6.92 -9.58
CA TYR A 120 -5.33 6.60 -9.78
C TYR A 120 -5.64 5.14 -9.41
N GLN A 121 -4.83 4.20 -9.93
CA GLN A 121 -4.99 2.77 -9.66
C GLN A 121 -4.77 2.42 -8.19
N TRP A 122 -3.91 3.15 -7.47
CA TRP A 122 -3.73 3.00 -6.03
C TRP A 122 -5.05 3.15 -5.27
N GLY A 123 -5.82 4.19 -5.61
CA GLY A 123 -7.15 4.42 -5.04
C GLY A 123 -8.15 3.36 -5.48
N LEU A 124 -8.18 3.03 -6.78
CA LEU A 124 -9.11 2.06 -7.36
C LEU A 124 -8.96 0.66 -6.75
N ILE A 125 -7.73 0.20 -6.54
CA ILE A 125 -7.41 -1.10 -5.95
C ILE A 125 -7.72 -1.12 -4.44
N GLY A 126 -7.87 0.04 -3.79
CA GLY A 126 -8.03 0.15 -2.34
C GLY A 126 -6.75 -0.21 -1.58
N MET A 127 -5.61 0.22 -2.10
CA MET A 127 -4.29 -0.18 -1.60
C MET A 127 -4.04 0.19 -0.15
N ARG A 128 -4.62 1.28 0.36
CA ARG A 128 -4.39 1.73 1.75
C ARG A 128 -4.73 0.65 2.78
N THR A 129 -5.89 0.03 2.65
CA THR A 129 -6.30 -1.07 3.56
C THR A 129 -5.42 -2.30 3.37
N LYS A 130 -5.11 -2.64 2.12
CA LYS A 130 -4.23 -3.77 1.79
C LYS A 130 -2.82 -3.59 2.33
N MET A 131 -2.29 -2.37 2.28
CA MET A 131 -0.97 -2.06 2.86
C MET A 131 -0.95 -2.18 4.38
N TYR A 132 -2.05 -1.82 5.06
CA TYR A 132 -2.18 -2.06 6.50
C TYR A 132 -2.04 -3.56 6.82
N ASP A 133 -2.74 -4.43 6.10
CA ASP A 133 -2.65 -5.88 6.29
C ASP A 133 -1.25 -6.42 5.93
N PHE A 134 -0.65 -5.94 4.83
CA PHE A 134 0.69 -6.31 4.38
C PHE A 134 1.78 -6.00 5.41
N ILE A 135 1.73 -4.81 5.99
CA ILE A 135 2.65 -4.37 7.04
C ILE A 135 2.42 -5.15 8.32
N LYS A 136 1.15 -5.38 8.68
CA LYS A 136 0.78 -6.13 9.86
C LYS A 136 1.30 -7.57 9.82
N ASP A 137 1.16 -8.24 8.68
CA ASP A 137 1.71 -9.57 8.47
C ASP A 137 3.23 -9.60 8.64
N SER A 138 3.94 -8.61 8.11
CA SER A 138 5.39 -8.47 8.28
C SER A 138 5.78 -8.32 9.76
N LEU A 139 5.11 -7.44 10.51
CA LEU A 139 5.38 -7.22 11.93
C LEU A 139 5.04 -8.45 12.80
N MET A 140 4.06 -9.26 12.39
CA MET A 140 3.63 -10.44 13.13
C MET A 140 4.44 -11.69 12.76
N TYR A 141 4.72 -11.89 11.46
CA TYR A 141 5.26 -13.14 10.92
C TYR A 141 6.64 -12.99 10.27
N SER A 142 7.31 -11.86 10.42
CA SER A 142 8.57 -11.48 9.77
C SER A 142 8.48 -11.23 8.27
N LYS A 143 7.44 -11.71 7.60
CA LYS A 143 7.20 -11.57 6.16
C LYS A 143 5.75 -11.23 5.90
N GLY A 144 5.49 -10.22 5.07
CA GLY A 144 4.22 -10.02 4.41
C GLY A 144 4.34 -10.38 2.93
N PHE A 145 3.25 -10.80 2.29
CA PHE A 145 3.23 -11.17 0.88
C PHE A 145 2.12 -10.45 0.13
N ALA A 146 2.47 -9.80 -0.98
CA ALA A 146 1.54 -9.21 -1.91
C ALA A 146 1.65 -9.90 -3.26
N LYS A 147 0.52 -10.34 -3.84
CA LYS A 147 0.43 -10.93 -5.16
C LYS A 147 -0.16 -9.93 -6.13
N VAL A 148 0.54 -9.64 -7.21
CA VAL A 148 0.13 -8.67 -8.24
C VAL A 148 -0.34 -9.43 -9.47
N THR A 149 -1.60 -9.25 -9.84
CA THR A 149 -2.26 -9.96 -10.96
C THR A 149 -3.13 -9.02 -11.77
N TRP A 150 -3.53 -9.44 -12.97
CA TRP A 150 -4.56 -8.76 -13.73
C TRP A 150 -5.92 -9.38 -13.46
N ASN A 151 -6.92 -8.57 -13.11
CA ASN A 151 -8.28 -9.00 -12.86
C ASN A 151 -9.15 -8.66 -14.07
N PHE A 152 -9.49 -9.68 -14.85
CA PHE A 152 -10.41 -9.55 -15.97
C PHE A 152 -11.68 -10.31 -15.66
N LYS A 153 -12.80 -9.58 -15.50
CA LYS A 153 -14.12 -10.17 -15.28
C LYS A 153 -15.14 -9.58 -16.22
N THR A 154 -15.92 -10.45 -16.84
CA THR A 154 -17.04 -10.07 -17.71
C THR A 154 -18.34 -10.48 -17.03
N ARG A 155 -19.33 -9.59 -17.11
CA ARG A 155 -20.68 -9.86 -16.65
C ARG A 155 -21.61 -9.98 -17.87
N THR A 156 -22.34 -11.09 -17.94
CA THR A 156 -23.35 -11.27 -18.99
C THR A 156 -24.63 -10.55 -18.57
N LYS A 157 -24.98 -9.49 -19.30
CA LYS A 157 -26.27 -8.81 -19.17
C LYS A 157 -27.22 -9.32 -20.25
N THR A 158 -28.44 -9.59 -19.87
CA THR A 158 -29.51 -9.87 -20.80
C THR A 158 -30.15 -8.54 -21.19
N ILE A 159 -30.07 -8.18 -22.46
CA ILE A 159 -30.61 -6.94 -23.01
C ILE A 159 -31.71 -7.32 -23.99
N GLU A 160 -32.85 -6.64 -23.91
CA GLU A 160 -33.90 -6.72 -24.91
C GLU A 160 -33.65 -5.65 -25.97
N GLU A 161 -33.22 -6.10 -27.13
CA GLU A 161 -33.00 -5.20 -28.28
C GLU A 161 -34.25 -5.21 -29.16
N PRO A 162 -34.80 -4.05 -29.52
CA PRO A 162 -35.90 -3.96 -30.47
C PRO A 162 -35.37 -4.32 -31.87
N VAL A 163 -35.94 -5.33 -32.49
CA VAL A 163 -35.67 -5.72 -33.87
C VAL A 163 -36.90 -5.39 -34.70
N VAL A 164 -36.73 -4.58 -35.74
CA VAL A 164 -37.80 -4.23 -36.67
C VAL A 164 -37.94 -5.38 -37.67
N GLY A 165 -39.07 -6.06 -37.65
CA GLY A 165 -39.43 -7.11 -38.62
C GLY A 165 -39.79 -6.52 -40.02
N GLU A 166 -39.93 -7.38 -41.02
CA GLU A 166 -40.23 -6.99 -42.43
C GLU A 166 -41.57 -6.22 -42.59
N ASN A 167 -42.43 -6.19 -41.58
CA ASN A 167 -43.72 -5.50 -41.57
C ASN A 167 -43.77 -4.29 -40.64
N ASP A 168 -42.64 -3.65 -40.30
CA ASP A 168 -42.54 -2.58 -39.31
C ASP A 168 -43.01 -2.96 -37.90
N GLU A 169 -43.18 -4.25 -37.59
CA GLU A 169 -43.46 -4.71 -36.25
C GLU A 169 -42.16 -4.72 -35.41
N ILE A 170 -42.16 -4.01 -34.29
CA ILE A 170 -41.05 -4.01 -33.34
C ILE A 170 -41.18 -5.24 -32.44
N THR A 171 -40.31 -6.22 -32.61
CA THR A 171 -40.20 -7.38 -31.73
C THR A 171 -38.96 -7.22 -30.83
N PHE A 172 -39.13 -7.45 -29.52
CA PHE A 172 -37.99 -7.43 -28.61
C PHE A 172 -37.31 -8.81 -28.60
N VAL A 173 -36.06 -8.85 -28.99
CA VAL A 173 -35.25 -10.06 -28.95
C VAL A 173 -34.28 -9.99 -27.80
N THR A 174 -34.37 -10.97 -26.92
CA THR A 174 -33.46 -11.10 -25.76
C THR A 174 -32.08 -11.55 -26.21
N ARG A 175 -31.09 -10.67 -26.13
CA ARG A 175 -29.69 -10.98 -26.42
C ARG A 175 -28.84 -10.93 -25.15
N LYS A 176 -27.93 -11.89 -25.03
CA LYS A 176 -26.91 -11.88 -23.99
C LYS A 176 -25.73 -11.02 -24.48
N LYS A 177 -25.50 -9.89 -23.83
CA LYS A 177 -24.32 -9.04 -24.08
C LYS A 177 -23.35 -9.21 -22.94
N SER A 178 -22.12 -9.52 -23.27
CA SER A 178 -21.01 -9.55 -22.31
C SER A 178 -20.50 -8.12 -22.10
N ASP A 179 -20.55 -7.65 -20.86
CA ASP A 179 -20.04 -6.35 -20.43
C ASP A 179 -18.82 -6.58 -19.57
N ILE A 180 -17.79 -5.74 -19.70
CA ILE A 180 -16.58 -5.83 -18.88
C ILE A 180 -16.93 -5.25 -17.52
N GLU A 181 -16.79 -6.03 -16.47
CA GLU A 181 -17.01 -5.60 -15.08
C GLU A 181 -15.73 -5.10 -14.44
N HIS A 182 -14.64 -5.85 -14.65
CA HIS A 182 -13.30 -5.51 -14.19
C HIS A 182 -12.28 -5.82 -15.27
N ASP A 183 -11.37 -4.90 -15.50
CA ASP A 183 -10.25 -5.05 -16.42
C ASP A 183 -9.09 -4.17 -15.94
N ASP A 184 -8.62 -4.45 -14.73
CA ASP A 184 -7.66 -3.62 -14.00
C ASP A 184 -6.63 -4.49 -13.25
N PRO A 185 -5.45 -3.93 -12.93
CA PRO A 185 -4.52 -4.62 -12.06
C PRO A 185 -5.12 -4.83 -10.67
N ASN A 186 -4.80 -5.94 -10.05
CA ASN A 186 -5.21 -6.25 -8.69
C ASN A 186 -4.00 -6.64 -7.85
N VAL A 187 -3.98 -6.17 -6.61
CA VAL A 187 -3.01 -6.56 -5.59
C VAL A 187 -3.77 -7.29 -4.49
N GLU A 188 -3.40 -8.53 -4.24
CA GLU A 188 -3.97 -9.40 -3.20
C GLU A 188 -2.92 -9.58 -2.10
N ILE A 189 -3.26 -9.29 -0.86
CA ILE A 189 -2.41 -9.63 0.28
C ILE A 189 -2.66 -11.08 0.62
N VAL A 190 -1.59 -11.86 0.65
CA VAL A 190 -1.63 -13.30 0.81
C VAL A 190 -1.15 -13.67 2.20
N ASP A 191 -1.93 -14.50 2.88
CA ASP A 191 -1.58 -15.04 4.19
C ASP A 191 -0.20 -15.75 4.12
N PRO A 192 0.79 -15.37 4.95
CA PRO A 192 2.10 -16.03 4.98
C PRO A 192 2.04 -17.55 5.16
N PHE A 193 0.99 -18.04 5.83
CA PHE A 193 0.75 -19.48 5.99
C PHE A 193 0.33 -20.19 4.69
N ASP A 194 -0.08 -19.45 3.67
CA ASP A 194 -0.45 -20.01 2.36
C ASP A 194 0.65 -19.86 1.30
N VAL A 195 1.81 -19.28 1.68
CA VAL A 195 2.96 -19.09 0.79
C VAL A 195 4.09 -20.04 1.16
N TYR A 196 4.64 -20.71 0.16
CA TYR A 196 5.74 -21.67 0.29
C TYR A 196 6.84 -21.31 -0.70
N VAL A 197 7.95 -20.83 -0.18
CA VAL A 197 9.09 -20.36 -0.97
C VAL A 197 10.17 -21.44 -1.04
N ASP A 198 10.99 -21.39 -2.06
CA ASP A 198 12.15 -22.25 -2.25
C ASP A 198 13.06 -22.20 -1.01
N PRO A 199 13.37 -23.33 -0.34
CA PRO A 199 14.23 -23.37 0.84
C PRO A 199 15.65 -22.85 0.62
N ASP A 200 16.15 -22.93 -0.62
CA ASP A 200 17.51 -22.49 -0.97
C ASP A 200 17.61 -20.98 -1.27
N ALA A 201 16.46 -20.28 -1.33
CA ALA A 201 16.42 -18.85 -1.59
C ALA A 201 16.77 -18.03 -0.35
N THR A 202 17.49 -16.93 -0.53
CA THR A 202 17.70 -15.90 0.50
C THR A 202 16.83 -14.67 0.28
N LYS A 203 16.36 -14.45 -0.95
CA LYS A 203 15.44 -13.39 -1.35
C LYS A 203 14.42 -13.97 -2.33
N LEU A 204 13.26 -13.32 -2.42
CA LEU A 204 12.22 -13.75 -3.33
C LEU A 204 12.65 -13.69 -4.81
N GLU A 205 13.47 -12.70 -5.18
CA GLU A 205 13.98 -12.54 -6.55
C GLU A 205 14.91 -13.67 -6.99
N ASP A 206 15.62 -14.29 -6.02
CA ASP A 206 16.55 -15.39 -6.24
C ASP A 206 15.87 -16.76 -6.18
N ALA A 207 14.60 -16.79 -5.70
CA ALA A 207 13.85 -18.02 -5.57
C ALA A 207 13.62 -18.69 -6.95
N ALA A 208 13.92 -19.98 -7.04
CA ALA A 208 13.64 -20.75 -8.24
C ALA A 208 12.13 -20.94 -8.43
N TYR A 209 11.38 -21.02 -7.34
CA TYR A 209 9.93 -21.15 -7.36
C TYR A 209 9.26 -20.58 -6.11
N LEU A 210 7.96 -20.30 -6.25
CA LEU A 210 7.04 -19.98 -5.16
C LEU A 210 5.74 -20.75 -5.37
N ILE A 211 5.19 -21.31 -4.29
CA ILE A 211 3.91 -22.00 -4.33
C ILE A 211 2.92 -21.22 -3.47
N HIS A 212 1.80 -20.86 -4.06
CA HIS A 212 0.67 -20.27 -3.37
C HIS A 212 -0.46 -21.30 -3.24
N ARG A 213 -0.84 -21.61 -2.02
CA ARG A 213 -1.95 -22.51 -1.71
C ARG A 213 -3.23 -21.70 -1.56
N LYS A 214 -4.28 -22.11 -2.25
CA LYS A 214 -5.61 -21.51 -2.15
C LYS A 214 -6.66 -22.59 -1.90
N THR A 215 -7.72 -22.22 -1.22
CA THR A 215 -8.94 -23.01 -1.13
C THR A 215 -10.02 -22.31 -1.94
N VAL A 216 -10.50 -22.96 -3.01
CA VAL A 216 -11.40 -22.38 -3.99
C VAL A 216 -12.64 -23.26 -4.13
N PRO A 217 -13.86 -22.69 -4.25
CA PRO A 217 -15.04 -23.47 -4.59
C PRO A 217 -14.90 -24.16 -5.95
N LEU A 218 -15.43 -25.37 -6.06
CA LEU A 218 -15.39 -26.15 -7.31
C LEU A 218 -16.10 -25.43 -8.45
N SER A 219 -17.17 -24.66 -8.16
CA SER A 219 -17.85 -23.82 -9.14
C SER A 219 -16.89 -22.86 -9.85
N ASP A 220 -16.06 -22.15 -9.08
CA ASP A 220 -15.14 -21.14 -9.60
C ASP A 220 -14.04 -21.78 -10.47
N LEU A 221 -13.67 -23.04 -10.17
CA LEU A 221 -12.73 -23.79 -10.99
C LEU A 221 -13.34 -24.20 -12.33
N LYS A 222 -14.63 -24.55 -12.36
CA LYS A 222 -15.36 -24.91 -13.57
C LYS A 222 -15.59 -23.69 -14.49
N ASP A 223 -15.81 -22.53 -13.88
CA ASP A 223 -16.06 -21.29 -14.61
C ASP A 223 -14.79 -20.67 -15.22
N ASN A 224 -13.60 -21.11 -14.79
CA ASN A 224 -12.35 -20.55 -15.25
C ASN A 224 -11.89 -21.20 -16.58
N PRO A 225 -11.89 -20.48 -17.71
CA PRO A 225 -11.56 -21.02 -19.02
C PRO A 225 -10.10 -21.50 -19.17
N ASN A 226 -9.21 -21.05 -18.26
CA ASN A 226 -7.80 -21.42 -18.27
C ASN A 226 -7.52 -22.77 -17.62
N TYR A 227 -8.51 -23.36 -16.92
CA TYR A 227 -8.35 -24.63 -16.21
C TYR A 227 -8.90 -25.78 -17.05
N LYS A 228 -8.14 -26.87 -17.06
CA LYS A 228 -8.46 -28.12 -17.75
C LYS A 228 -8.58 -29.24 -16.74
N ASN A 229 -9.23 -30.35 -17.10
CA ASN A 229 -9.32 -31.56 -16.28
C ASN A 229 -10.08 -31.37 -14.94
N VAL A 230 -10.89 -30.32 -14.79
CA VAL A 230 -11.65 -30.07 -13.57
C VAL A 230 -12.61 -31.24 -13.27
N ASP A 231 -13.15 -31.90 -14.33
CA ASP A 231 -14.05 -33.03 -14.21
C ASP A 231 -13.38 -34.29 -13.62
N GLN A 232 -12.05 -34.34 -13.55
CA GLN A 232 -11.30 -35.44 -12.93
C GLN A 232 -11.23 -35.34 -11.40
N LEU A 233 -11.73 -34.25 -10.82
CA LEU A 233 -11.80 -34.10 -9.36
C LEU A 233 -12.90 -34.98 -8.81
N SER A 234 -12.51 -36.05 -8.12
CA SER A 234 -13.45 -36.98 -7.51
C SER A 234 -14.00 -36.45 -6.18
N GLU A 235 -15.27 -36.82 -5.85
CA GLU A 235 -15.90 -36.48 -4.57
C GLU A 235 -15.08 -36.92 -3.36
N SER A 236 -14.40 -38.06 -3.42
CA SER A 236 -13.56 -38.56 -2.33
C SER A 236 -12.34 -37.65 -2.10
N THR A 237 -11.78 -37.07 -3.17
CA THR A 237 -10.67 -36.13 -3.10
C THR A 237 -11.09 -34.80 -2.51
N ILE A 238 -12.29 -34.33 -2.83
CA ILE A 238 -12.87 -33.07 -2.30
C ILE A 238 -13.14 -33.22 -0.80
N LYS A 239 -13.76 -34.34 -0.39
CA LYS A 239 -14.04 -34.65 1.04
C LYS A 239 -12.74 -34.79 1.86
N GLY A 240 -11.68 -35.31 1.26
CA GLY A 240 -10.36 -35.42 1.89
C GLY A 240 -9.75 -34.05 2.24
N VAL A 241 -10.01 -33.01 1.45
CA VAL A 241 -9.59 -31.64 1.70
C VAL A 241 -10.37 -30.99 2.85
N GLN A 242 -11.67 -31.22 2.92
CA GLN A 242 -12.52 -30.72 4.02
C GLN A 242 -12.12 -31.27 5.39
N ASN A 243 -11.53 -32.47 5.43
CA ASN A 243 -11.06 -33.13 6.65
C ASN A 243 -9.57 -32.87 6.96
N SER A 244 -8.84 -32.18 6.11
CA SER A 244 -7.44 -31.83 6.37
C SER A 244 -7.38 -30.56 7.24
N ASN A 245 -6.66 -30.65 8.38
CA ASN A 245 -6.41 -29.49 9.24
C ASN A 245 -5.67 -28.40 8.47
N TYR A 246 -6.42 -27.44 7.95
CA TYR A 246 -5.85 -26.22 7.38
C TYR A 246 -5.39 -25.27 8.49
N VAL A 247 -4.44 -24.44 8.18
CA VAL A 247 -3.97 -23.41 9.11
C VAL A 247 -5.11 -22.49 9.55
N LYS A 248 -6.12 -22.28 8.70
CA LYS A 248 -7.35 -21.57 9.09
C LYS A 248 -8.15 -22.29 10.19
N ASP A 249 -8.07 -23.64 10.27
CA ASP A 249 -8.66 -24.39 11.37
C ASP A 249 -7.91 -24.16 12.69
N TYR A 250 -6.63 -23.88 12.64
CA TYR A 250 -5.83 -23.47 13.78
C TYR A 250 -6.18 -22.06 14.26
N LEU A 251 -6.45 -21.14 13.33
CA LEU A 251 -6.89 -19.77 13.63
C LEU A 251 -8.41 -19.69 13.93
N GLN A 252 -9.16 -20.71 13.57
CA GLN A 252 -10.56 -20.86 13.94
C GLN A 252 -10.59 -21.52 15.31
N ASP A 253 -10.82 -20.71 16.33
CA ASP A 253 -11.02 -21.20 17.70
C ASP A 253 -12.07 -22.33 17.70
N GLU A 254 -11.67 -23.54 18.09
CA GLU A 254 -12.59 -24.68 18.21
C GLU A 254 -13.82 -24.35 19.07
N THR A 255 -13.71 -23.38 19.98
CA THR A 255 -14.80 -22.94 20.85
C THR A 255 -15.81 -22.03 20.15
N ARG A 256 -15.41 -21.23 19.15
CA ARG A 256 -16.32 -20.35 18.39
C ARG A 256 -17.28 -21.11 17.49
N PHE A 257 -16.89 -22.28 17.01
CA PHE A 257 -17.67 -23.08 16.06
C PHE A 257 -18.40 -24.25 16.71
N LYS A 258 -18.02 -24.68 17.92
CA LYS A 258 -18.77 -25.77 18.62
C LYS A 258 -20.18 -25.35 19.07
N ASN A 259 -20.44 -24.06 19.29
CA ASN A 259 -21.77 -23.57 19.71
C ASN A 259 -22.65 -23.03 18.58
N ASN A 260 -22.10 -22.78 17.40
CA ASN A 260 -22.79 -22.34 16.21
C ASN A 260 -22.22 -23.08 14.99
N SER A 261 -22.24 -24.43 15.01
CA SER A 261 -22.10 -25.11 13.74
C SER A 261 -23.32 -24.71 12.91
N PRO A 262 -23.16 -23.79 11.91
CA PRO A 262 -24.02 -23.88 10.78
C PRO A 262 -23.76 -25.30 10.31
N GLN A 263 -24.79 -26.09 10.12
CA GLN A 263 -24.74 -27.24 9.24
C GLN A 263 -23.78 -26.82 8.12
N GLN A 264 -22.61 -27.49 8.05
CA GLN A 264 -21.68 -27.27 6.96
C GLN A 264 -22.56 -27.21 5.74
N ASP A 265 -22.61 -26.06 5.08
CA ASP A 265 -23.30 -25.95 3.82
C ASP A 265 -22.70 -27.05 2.95
N GLU A 266 -23.37 -28.20 2.87
CA GLU A 266 -22.97 -29.32 2.00
C GLU A 266 -22.85 -28.87 0.53
N ALA A 267 -23.32 -27.65 0.25
CA ALA A 267 -23.33 -27.01 -1.05
C ALA A 267 -21.99 -26.44 -1.51
N LYS A 268 -20.98 -26.23 -0.63
CA LYS A 268 -19.68 -25.69 -1.04
C LYS A 268 -18.61 -26.76 -1.05
N GLU A 269 -18.47 -27.41 -2.20
CA GLU A 269 -17.31 -28.26 -2.49
C GLU A 269 -16.05 -27.41 -2.60
N LEU A 270 -15.18 -27.42 -1.58
CA LEU A 270 -13.92 -26.71 -1.54
C LEU A 270 -12.78 -27.58 -2.05
N VAL A 271 -11.92 -27.00 -2.88
CA VAL A 271 -10.79 -27.67 -3.50
C VAL A 271 -9.51 -26.94 -3.11
N GLU A 272 -8.48 -27.68 -2.68
CA GLU A 272 -7.13 -27.15 -2.49
C GLU A 272 -6.48 -26.94 -3.86
N VAL A 273 -6.01 -25.74 -4.12
CA VAL A 273 -5.31 -25.39 -5.34
C VAL A 273 -3.90 -24.93 -4.99
N LEU A 274 -2.90 -25.57 -5.57
CA LEU A 274 -1.50 -25.17 -5.50
C LEU A 274 -1.12 -24.48 -6.79
N GLU A 275 -0.86 -23.17 -6.73
CA GLU A 275 -0.30 -22.40 -7.83
C GLU A 275 1.21 -22.37 -7.70
N TYR A 276 1.90 -23.07 -8.55
CA TYR A 276 3.36 -23.17 -8.60
C TYR A 276 3.90 -22.20 -9.65
N TRP A 277 4.61 -21.18 -9.21
CA TRP A 277 5.16 -20.10 -10.01
C TRP A 277 6.68 -20.24 -10.15
N GLU A 278 7.15 -20.28 -11.39
CA GLU A 278 8.54 -20.05 -11.80
C GLU A 278 8.61 -18.78 -12.67
N LYS A 279 9.81 -18.32 -12.97
CA LYS A 279 10.00 -17.16 -13.86
C LYS A 279 9.38 -17.38 -15.24
N ASP A 280 9.50 -18.58 -15.78
CA ASP A 280 9.05 -18.92 -17.14
C ASP A 280 7.80 -19.81 -17.18
N ARG A 281 7.32 -20.34 -16.05
CA ARG A 281 6.27 -21.36 -16.03
C ARG A 281 5.28 -21.16 -14.89
N LEU A 282 4.02 -21.47 -15.18
CA LEU A 282 2.94 -21.56 -14.19
C LEU A 282 2.30 -22.94 -14.26
N ILE A 283 2.31 -23.66 -13.14
CA ILE A 283 1.61 -24.94 -12.99
C ILE A 283 0.58 -24.80 -11.88
N VAL A 284 -0.65 -25.24 -12.14
CA VAL A 284 -1.74 -25.25 -11.16
C VAL A 284 -2.20 -26.69 -10.93
N VAL A 285 -2.16 -27.13 -9.68
CA VAL A 285 -2.51 -28.49 -9.28
C VAL A 285 -3.61 -28.44 -8.24
N ALA A 286 -4.71 -29.17 -8.49
CA ALA A 286 -5.81 -29.34 -7.55
C ALA A 286 -5.65 -30.59 -6.70
N ASN A 287 -5.88 -30.47 -5.39
CA ASN A 287 -5.86 -31.56 -4.40
C ASN A 287 -4.60 -32.45 -4.52
N ARG A 288 -3.47 -31.88 -4.96
CA ARG A 288 -2.18 -32.57 -5.19
C ARG A 288 -2.28 -33.76 -6.15
N SER A 289 -3.37 -33.88 -6.88
CA SER A 289 -3.67 -35.04 -7.72
C SER A 289 -3.92 -34.70 -9.18
N VAL A 290 -4.60 -33.59 -9.48
CA VAL A 290 -5.04 -33.21 -10.82
C VAL A 290 -4.32 -31.93 -11.25
N VAL A 291 -3.66 -31.94 -12.40
CA VAL A 291 -3.06 -30.74 -13.01
C VAL A 291 -4.15 -30.00 -13.78
N LEU A 292 -4.50 -28.81 -13.32
CA LEU A 292 -5.50 -27.94 -13.95
C LEU A 292 -4.89 -27.09 -15.07
N ARG A 293 -3.65 -26.66 -14.88
CA ARG A 293 -2.96 -25.79 -15.84
C ARG A 293 -1.47 -26.07 -15.82
N ASP A 294 -0.86 -26.11 -17.00
CA ASP A 294 0.58 -26.10 -17.20
C ASP A 294 0.85 -25.24 -18.42
N SER A 295 1.41 -24.07 -18.20
CA SER A 295 1.58 -23.05 -19.23
C SER A 295 2.83 -22.21 -18.98
N PRO A 296 3.39 -21.57 -20.00
CA PRO A 296 4.36 -20.49 -19.78
C PRO A 296 3.77 -19.44 -18.84
N ASN A 297 4.65 -18.69 -18.16
CA ASN A 297 4.25 -17.56 -17.34
C ASN A 297 3.39 -16.59 -18.19
N PRO A 298 2.16 -16.26 -17.79
CA PRO A 298 1.25 -15.42 -18.56
C PRO A 298 1.73 -13.97 -18.66
N TYR A 299 2.67 -13.55 -17.82
CA TYR A 299 3.11 -12.16 -17.73
C TYR A 299 4.41 -11.92 -18.53
N HIS A 300 4.43 -10.83 -19.30
CA HIS A 300 5.58 -10.47 -20.14
C HIS A 300 6.83 -10.12 -19.32
N HIS A 301 6.67 -9.65 -18.08
CA HIS A 301 7.79 -9.34 -17.19
C HIS A 301 8.58 -10.57 -16.73
N LYS A 302 8.05 -11.79 -16.92
CA LYS A 302 8.72 -13.06 -16.59
C LYS A 302 9.28 -13.12 -15.16
N GLN A 303 8.58 -12.53 -14.22
CA GLN A 303 8.91 -12.58 -12.79
C GLN A 303 7.82 -13.35 -12.05
N ILE A 304 8.13 -13.85 -10.88
CA ILE A 304 7.14 -14.36 -9.94
C ILE A 304 6.29 -13.17 -9.51
N PRO A 305 4.94 -13.20 -9.68
CA PRO A 305 4.08 -12.03 -9.44
C PRO A 305 3.79 -11.81 -7.95
N PHE A 306 4.82 -11.93 -7.13
CA PHE A 306 4.76 -11.72 -5.69
C PHE A 306 5.81 -10.71 -5.27
N VAL A 307 5.46 -9.95 -4.24
CA VAL A 307 6.37 -9.03 -3.55
C VAL A 307 6.32 -9.37 -2.07
N ASP A 308 7.47 -9.47 -1.44
CA ASP A 308 7.60 -9.70 -0.01
C ASP A 308 8.05 -8.45 0.72
N LEU A 309 7.63 -8.31 1.98
CA LEU A 309 8.05 -7.28 2.91
C LEU A 309 8.70 -7.93 4.13
N ASP A 310 9.96 -7.62 4.36
CA ASP A 310 10.69 -8.03 5.55
C ASP A 310 10.45 -7.08 6.73
N ASP A 311 10.35 -7.61 7.94
CA ASP A 311 10.45 -6.83 9.17
C ASP A 311 11.92 -6.68 9.59
N TYR A 312 12.50 -7.66 10.27
CA TYR A 312 13.94 -7.73 10.54
C TYR A 312 14.58 -8.82 9.69
N ARG A 313 15.49 -8.42 8.81
CA ARG A 313 16.20 -9.38 7.95
C ARG A 313 17.26 -10.15 8.72
N ASP A 314 17.27 -11.48 8.55
CA ASP A 314 18.41 -12.31 8.95
C ASP A 314 19.30 -12.49 7.72
N PRO A 315 20.58 -12.03 7.75
CA PRO A 315 21.49 -12.24 6.65
C PRO A 315 21.61 -13.73 6.29
N HIS A 316 21.54 -14.02 4.99
CA HIS A 316 21.68 -15.37 4.44
C HIS A 316 20.53 -16.34 4.74
N LYS A 317 19.41 -15.87 5.32
CA LYS A 317 18.18 -16.64 5.47
C LYS A 317 17.00 -15.93 4.79
N TYR A 318 16.05 -16.73 4.33
CA TYR A 318 14.83 -16.18 3.74
C TYR A 318 13.91 -15.57 4.80
N TYR A 319 13.67 -16.30 5.89
CA TYR A 319 12.86 -15.82 7.00
C TYR A 319 13.73 -15.12 8.04
N GLY A 320 13.34 -13.91 8.38
CA GLY A 320 13.96 -13.11 9.42
C GLY A 320 13.22 -13.21 10.76
N GLN A 321 13.31 -12.16 11.56
CA GLN A 321 12.59 -12.03 12.82
C GLN A 321 11.46 -11.02 12.69
N SER A 322 10.39 -11.23 13.47
CA SER A 322 9.28 -10.27 13.58
C SER A 322 9.38 -9.49 14.88
N GLU A 323 8.74 -8.31 14.93
CA GLU A 323 8.62 -7.55 16.18
C GLU A 323 8.07 -8.42 17.32
N LEU A 324 7.05 -9.22 17.03
CA LEU A 324 6.45 -10.08 18.03
C LEU A 324 7.35 -11.23 18.47
N SER A 325 8.19 -11.76 17.58
CA SER A 325 9.16 -12.80 17.96
C SER A 325 10.24 -12.27 18.91
N VAL A 326 10.63 -11.00 18.74
CA VAL A 326 11.63 -10.35 19.62
C VAL A 326 11.08 -10.15 21.03
N ILE A 327 9.82 -9.76 21.18
CA ILE A 327 9.22 -9.53 22.48
C ILE A 327 8.56 -10.76 23.11
N ASP A 328 8.43 -11.89 22.39
CA ASP A 328 7.74 -13.11 22.87
C ASP A 328 8.24 -13.59 24.26
N PRO A 329 9.56 -13.66 24.55
CA PRO A 329 10.04 -14.05 25.87
C PRO A 329 9.56 -13.10 26.97
N LEU A 330 9.64 -11.80 26.74
CA LEU A 330 9.23 -10.76 27.69
C LEU A 330 7.71 -10.73 27.88
N GLN A 331 6.94 -10.96 26.81
CA GLN A 331 5.48 -11.08 26.87
C GLN A 331 5.04 -12.26 27.76
N ARG A 332 5.74 -13.38 27.66
CA ARG A 332 5.48 -14.56 28.51
C ARG A 332 5.85 -14.31 29.95
N GLU A 333 6.99 -13.65 30.20
CA GLU A 333 7.44 -13.31 31.54
C GLU A 333 6.44 -12.38 32.24
N ILE A 334 6.04 -11.27 31.59
CA ILE A 334 5.13 -10.30 32.22
C ILE A 334 3.76 -10.93 32.51
N ASN A 335 3.25 -11.78 31.63
CA ASN A 335 2.01 -12.53 31.85
C ASN A 335 2.16 -13.49 33.05
N SER A 336 3.28 -14.21 33.12
CA SER A 336 3.55 -15.16 34.19
C SER A 336 3.60 -14.47 35.56
N ILE A 337 4.38 -13.38 35.68
CA ILE A 337 4.52 -12.60 36.91
C ILE A 337 3.17 -12.01 37.37
N ARG A 338 2.41 -11.42 36.45
CA ARG A 338 1.10 -10.87 36.71
C ARG A 338 0.13 -11.94 37.23
N ASN A 339 0.11 -13.10 36.62
CA ASN A 339 -0.77 -14.19 37.00
C ASN A 339 -0.35 -14.81 38.33
N GLN A 340 0.96 -15.01 38.58
CA GLN A 340 1.47 -15.49 39.86
C GLN A 340 1.11 -14.53 41.02
N ARG A 341 1.28 -13.22 40.80
CA ARG A 341 0.88 -12.22 41.77
C ARG A 341 -0.63 -12.28 42.06
N ARG A 342 -1.43 -12.39 41.01
CA ARG A 342 -2.89 -12.50 41.17
C ARG A 342 -3.32 -13.79 41.84
N ASP A 343 -2.63 -14.90 41.58
CA ASP A 343 -2.89 -16.18 42.27
C ASP A 343 -2.53 -16.07 43.77
N TYR A 344 -1.41 -15.40 44.08
CA TYR A 344 -1.05 -15.13 45.48
C TYR A 344 -2.10 -14.26 46.17
N ASP A 345 -2.55 -13.17 45.54
CA ASP A 345 -3.58 -12.28 46.10
C ASP A 345 -4.89 -13.08 46.36
N ASN A 346 -5.30 -13.95 45.40
CA ASN A 346 -6.46 -14.79 45.55
C ASN A 346 -6.33 -15.78 46.71
N LEU A 347 -5.15 -16.40 46.90
CA LEU A 347 -4.87 -17.29 48.03
C LEU A 347 -4.76 -16.55 49.36
N ALA A 348 -4.25 -15.31 49.36
CA ALA A 348 -4.18 -14.47 50.53
C ALA A 348 -5.58 -14.00 51.00
N LEU A 349 -6.45 -13.68 50.05
CA LEU A 349 -7.85 -13.31 50.32
C LEU A 349 -8.72 -14.50 50.72
N ASN A 350 -8.41 -15.70 50.23
CA ASN A 350 -9.13 -16.94 50.53
C ASN A 350 -8.14 -17.98 51.08
N PRO A 351 -7.65 -17.78 52.31
CA PRO A 351 -6.61 -18.62 52.88
C PRO A 351 -7.10 -20.07 53.10
N VAL A 352 -6.18 -21.00 52.99
CA VAL A 352 -6.44 -22.41 53.32
C VAL A 352 -6.50 -22.57 54.85
N VAL A 353 -7.58 -23.14 55.34
CA VAL A 353 -7.74 -23.47 56.76
C VAL A 353 -7.25 -24.89 56.99
N ARG A 354 -6.31 -25.06 57.90
CA ARG A 354 -5.87 -26.35 58.42
C ARG A 354 -6.71 -26.69 59.65
N MET A 355 -7.24 -27.90 59.70
CA MET A 355 -8.00 -28.36 60.86
C MET A 355 -7.66 -29.82 61.21
N VAL A 356 -7.72 -30.15 62.49
CA VAL A 356 -7.56 -31.50 62.96
C VAL A 356 -8.86 -32.28 62.58
N PRO A 357 -8.76 -33.51 62.09
CA PRO A 357 -9.95 -34.29 61.76
C PRO A 357 -10.92 -34.43 62.95
N GLY A 358 -12.19 -34.13 62.75
CA GLY A 358 -13.23 -34.19 63.79
C GLY A 358 -13.44 -32.86 64.57
N THR A 359 -12.71 -31.78 64.26
CA THR A 359 -12.86 -30.48 64.91
C THR A 359 -14.20 -29.83 64.60
N LEU A 360 -14.67 -29.91 63.39
CA LEU A 360 -16.00 -29.42 63.00
C LEU A 360 -17.00 -30.55 62.93
N ARG A 361 -18.20 -30.35 63.52
CA ARG A 361 -19.33 -31.29 63.45
C ARG A 361 -19.77 -31.54 62.03
N ASN A 362 -19.67 -30.56 61.17
CA ASN A 362 -19.95 -30.66 59.76
C ASN A 362 -18.84 -29.97 58.96
N PRO A 363 -17.92 -30.69 58.27
CA PRO A 363 -16.82 -30.11 57.52
C PRO A 363 -17.29 -29.18 56.39
N ASN A 364 -18.49 -29.39 55.85
CA ASN A 364 -19.04 -28.56 54.78
C ASN A 364 -19.54 -27.17 55.27
N SER A 365 -19.62 -26.95 56.58
CA SER A 365 -19.97 -25.64 57.16
C SER A 365 -18.77 -24.68 57.31
N ALA A 366 -17.56 -25.12 56.99
CA ALA A 366 -16.37 -24.31 56.99
C ALA A 366 -16.32 -23.31 55.80
N VAL A 367 -17.34 -22.48 55.70
CA VAL A 367 -17.39 -21.40 54.70
C VAL A 367 -17.01 -20.08 55.37
N MET A 368 -16.00 -19.39 54.86
CA MET A 368 -15.67 -18.03 55.28
C MET A 368 -16.66 -17.05 54.68
N ALA A 369 -17.69 -16.72 55.41
CA ALA A 369 -18.67 -15.70 55.04
C ALA A 369 -18.94 -14.75 56.23
N PRO A 370 -19.20 -13.46 55.98
CA PRO A 370 -19.57 -12.53 57.05
C PRO A 370 -20.78 -13.03 57.85
N GLY A 371 -20.64 -13.06 59.15
CA GLY A 371 -21.72 -13.52 60.06
C GLY A 371 -21.82 -15.04 60.23
N ASN A 372 -20.95 -15.82 59.60
CA ASN A 372 -20.95 -17.28 59.79
C ASN A 372 -20.32 -17.68 61.11
N VAL A 373 -20.90 -18.61 61.82
CA VAL A 373 -20.44 -19.11 63.13
C VAL A 373 -19.97 -20.57 62.96
N TRP A 374 -18.69 -20.79 63.31
CA TRP A 374 -18.10 -22.13 63.28
C TRP A 374 -18.12 -22.72 64.70
N MET A 375 -18.78 -23.85 64.86
CA MET A 375 -18.75 -24.60 66.10
C MET A 375 -17.57 -25.56 66.09
N VAL A 376 -16.54 -25.25 66.90
CA VAL A 376 -15.31 -26.04 66.97
C VAL A 376 -15.19 -26.68 68.39
N SER A 377 -14.59 -27.87 68.41
CA SER A 377 -14.37 -28.59 69.69
C SER A 377 -13.28 -27.99 70.50
N ASP A 378 -12.26 -27.39 69.88
CA ASP A 378 -11.15 -26.65 70.57
C ASP A 378 -10.71 -25.52 69.63
N LEU A 379 -10.49 -24.32 70.18
CA LEU A 379 -10.08 -23.13 69.43
C LEU A 379 -8.68 -23.27 68.83
N ASN A 380 -7.81 -24.09 69.37
CA ASN A 380 -6.46 -24.34 68.90
C ASN A 380 -6.39 -25.43 67.82
N SER A 381 -7.50 -26.11 67.53
CA SER A 381 -7.55 -27.21 66.52
C SER A 381 -7.71 -26.74 65.10
N MET A 382 -7.88 -25.45 64.87
CA MET A 382 -7.96 -24.82 63.58
C MET A 382 -6.89 -23.74 63.46
N ASP A 383 -6.20 -23.74 62.34
CA ASP A 383 -5.20 -22.74 62.00
C ASP A 383 -5.36 -22.27 60.55
N VAL A 384 -5.19 -20.99 60.32
CA VAL A 384 -5.23 -20.41 59.00
C VAL A 384 -3.82 -20.40 58.44
N PHE A 385 -3.63 -21.10 57.31
CA PHE A 385 -2.35 -21.09 56.64
C PHE A 385 -2.11 -19.70 56.03
N THR A 386 -1.28 -18.90 56.70
CA THR A 386 -0.87 -17.58 56.23
C THR A 386 0.30 -17.72 55.27
N LEU A 387 0.12 -17.19 54.06
CA LEU A 387 1.22 -17.09 53.11
C LEU A 387 2.25 -16.05 53.56
N PRO A 388 3.56 -16.28 53.36
CA PRO A 388 4.56 -15.25 53.60
C PRO A 388 4.27 -14.03 52.73
N GLN A 389 4.47 -12.82 53.29
CA GLN A 389 4.22 -11.58 52.55
C GLN A 389 5.03 -11.55 51.26
N LEU A 390 4.35 -11.23 50.13
CA LEU A 390 5.01 -10.96 48.86
C LEU A 390 5.88 -9.71 49.03
N GLN A 391 7.19 -9.89 48.91
CA GLN A 391 8.09 -8.74 48.85
C GLN A 391 7.79 -7.95 47.57
N GLY A 392 7.91 -6.61 47.60
CA GLY A 392 7.60 -5.73 46.44
C GLY A 392 8.38 -5.97 45.17
N THR A 393 9.32 -6.92 45.18
CA THR A 393 10.14 -7.36 44.04
C THR A 393 9.32 -7.78 42.81
N ALA A 394 8.18 -8.45 42.98
CA ALA A 394 7.36 -8.88 41.85
C ALA A 394 6.78 -7.69 41.04
N THR A 395 6.41 -6.60 41.73
CA THR A 395 5.94 -5.38 41.06
C THR A 395 7.08 -4.66 40.36
N GLN A 396 8.28 -4.65 40.95
CA GLN A 396 9.46 -4.05 40.31
C GLN A 396 9.88 -4.81 39.06
N ILE A 397 9.89 -6.16 39.08
CA ILE A 397 10.21 -6.99 37.92
C ILE A 397 9.16 -6.75 36.83
N GLU A 398 7.88 -6.67 37.15
CA GLU A 398 6.82 -6.38 36.18
C GLU A 398 7.04 -5.02 35.48
N GLN A 399 7.38 -3.98 36.27
CA GLN A 399 7.70 -2.65 35.72
C GLN A 399 8.96 -2.67 34.86
N GLN A 400 10.00 -3.40 35.29
CA GLN A 400 11.22 -3.55 34.51
C GLN A 400 10.98 -4.29 33.20
N THR A 401 10.27 -5.42 33.22
CA THR A 401 9.92 -6.16 32.01
C THR A 401 9.11 -5.30 31.02
N ALA A 402 8.18 -4.46 31.52
CA ALA A 402 7.45 -3.53 30.69
C ALA A 402 8.36 -2.46 30.06
N GLN A 403 9.38 -1.98 30.79
CA GLN A 403 10.38 -1.06 30.23
C GLN A 403 11.28 -1.75 29.20
N ASP A 404 11.69 -3.00 29.46
CA ASP A 404 12.50 -3.79 28.53
C ASP A 404 11.75 -4.04 27.20
N ILE A 405 10.43 -4.30 27.25
CA ILE A 405 9.59 -4.39 26.06
C ILE A 405 9.63 -3.06 25.30
N LYS A 406 9.38 -1.93 25.96
CA LYS A 406 9.40 -0.60 25.33
C LYS A 406 10.74 -0.30 24.67
N MET A 407 11.86 -0.61 25.35
CA MET A 407 13.21 -0.40 24.82
C MET A 407 13.52 -1.31 23.62
N SER A 408 13.07 -2.58 23.66
CA SER A 408 13.31 -3.54 22.58
C SER A 408 12.72 -3.09 21.26
N VAL A 409 11.49 -2.54 21.27
CA VAL A 409 10.77 -2.10 20.08
C VAL A 409 10.81 -0.59 19.83
N ALA A 410 11.61 0.16 20.61
CA ALA A 410 11.71 1.63 20.54
C ALA A 410 10.36 2.37 20.63
N ILE A 411 9.45 1.86 21.44
CA ILE A 411 8.19 2.52 21.73
C ILE A 411 8.38 3.26 23.06
N ASP A 412 8.51 4.58 22.98
CA ASP A 412 8.55 5.46 24.14
C ASP A 412 7.15 5.86 24.62
N GLU A 413 7.07 6.49 25.78
CA GLU A 413 5.79 6.94 26.36
C GLU A 413 5.10 7.97 25.47
N ILE A 414 5.86 8.82 24.79
CA ILE A 414 5.36 9.82 23.84
C ILE A 414 4.74 9.11 22.63
N GLY A 415 5.35 8.02 22.15
CA GLY A 415 4.85 7.21 21.03
C GLY A 415 3.53 6.51 21.31
N ILE A 416 3.19 6.30 22.59
CA ILE A 416 1.90 5.71 23.03
C ILE A 416 0.90 6.82 23.40
N GLY A 417 1.27 8.10 23.26
CA GLY A 417 0.43 9.23 23.62
C GLY A 417 0.41 9.56 25.13
N LEU A 418 1.33 8.99 25.91
CA LEU A 418 1.49 9.30 27.31
C LEU A 418 2.54 10.40 27.49
N LEU A 419 2.20 11.41 28.28
CA LEU A 419 3.19 12.41 28.70
C LEU A 419 4.07 11.77 29.78
N PRO A 420 5.42 11.84 29.66
CA PRO A 420 6.31 11.29 30.66
C PRO A 420 6.07 11.95 32.02
N GLU A 421 5.89 11.16 33.09
CA GLU A 421 5.83 11.65 34.45
C GLU A 421 7.20 12.19 34.86
N GLY A 422 7.28 13.48 35.16
CA GLY A 422 8.45 14.09 35.81
C GLY A 422 9.14 15.18 34.99
N GLY A 423 8.87 16.41 35.35
CA GLY A 423 9.60 17.61 34.93
C GLY A 423 9.07 18.28 33.64
N ARG A 424 9.14 19.61 33.62
CA ARG A 424 8.87 20.42 32.42
C ARG A 424 9.98 20.15 31.40
N ARG A 425 9.72 19.24 30.45
CA ARG A 425 10.60 19.10 29.29
C ARG A 425 10.33 20.24 28.31
N SER A 426 11.37 20.76 27.69
CA SER A 426 11.21 21.78 26.65
C SER A 426 10.60 21.14 25.39
N ALA A 427 9.84 21.91 24.63
CA ALA A 427 9.30 21.46 23.34
C ALA A 427 10.41 20.88 22.44
N THR A 428 11.60 21.46 22.49
CA THR A 428 12.79 21.02 21.74
C THR A 428 13.28 19.63 22.18
N GLU A 429 13.26 19.30 23.48
CA GLU A 429 13.63 17.96 23.97
C GLU A 429 12.64 16.89 23.51
N VAL A 430 11.34 17.21 23.51
CA VAL A 430 10.29 16.30 23.04
C VAL A 430 10.46 16.04 21.54
N VAL A 431 10.65 17.08 20.73
CA VAL A 431 10.87 16.98 19.28
C VAL A 431 12.15 16.19 18.96
N THR A 432 13.24 16.43 19.74
CA THR A 432 14.50 15.70 19.55
C THR A 432 14.35 14.22 19.90
N ALA A 433 13.68 13.89 20.99
CA ALA A 433 13.41 12.50 21.39
C ALA A 433 12.54 11.79 20.32
N GLN A 434 11.51 12.46 19.83
CA GLN A 434 10.62 11.94 18.79
C GLN A 434 11.37 11.72 17.46
N SER A 435 12.27 12.64 17.10
CA SER A 435 13.15 12.50 15.93
C SER A 435 14.12 11.31 16.06
N MET A 436 14.69 11.10 17.25
CA MET A 436 15.60 9.96 17.50
C MET A 436 14.86 8.62 17.49
N ALA A 437 13.67 8.54 18.05
CA ALA A 437 12.82 7.35 17.95
C ALA A 437 12.47 7.03 16.49
N GLY A 438 12.19 8.05 15.69
CA GLY A 438 11.92 7.90 14.24
C GLY A 438 13.07 7.26 13.45
N LYS A 439 14.32 7.46 13.85
CA LYS A 439 15.49 6.88 13.16
C LYS A 439 15.53 5.35 13.19
N ARG A 440 15.00 4.70 14.22
CA ARG A 440 14.95 3.23 14.27
C ARG A 440 13.95 2.65 13.26
N PHE A 441 12.92 3.40 12.89
CA PHE A 441 11.95 2.99 11.89
C PHE A 441 12.40 3.29 10.46
N ALA A 442 13.47 4.08 10.26
CA ALA A 442 13.93 4.47 8.93
C ALA A 442 14.27 3.26 8.03
N ILE A 443 14.85 2.20 8.62
CA ILE A 443 15.16 0.96 7.86
C ILE A 443 13.86 0.26 7.45
N LYS A 444 12.88 0.16 8.35
CA LYS A 444 11.57 -0.46 8.05
C LYS A 444 10.83 0.33 6.95
N ILE A 445 10.90 1.65 7.02
CA ILE A 445 10.33 2.53 5.99
C ILE A 445 11.02 2.30 4.65
N ALA A 446 12.37 2.22 4.63
CA ALA A 446 13.11 1.95 3.41
C ALA A 446 12.77 0.58 2.79
N LEU A 447 12.58 -0.46 3.61
CA LEU A 447 12.13 -1.78 3.15
C LEU A 447 10.70 -1.72 2.60
N LEU A 448 9.83 -0.97 3.25
CA LEU A 448 8.46 -0.76 2.77
C LEU A 448 8.44 0.02 1.45
N GLU A 449 9.23 1.09 1.32
CA GLU A 449 9.37 1.85 0.07
C GLU A 449 9.86 0.96 -1.07
N GLU A 450 10.82 0.07 -0.81
CA GLU A 450 11.31 -0.87 -1.82
C GLU A 450 10.23 -1.90 -2.21
N ALA A 451 9.47 -2.43 -1.25
CA ALA A 451 8.36 -3.33 -1.53
C ALA A 451 7.25 -2.64 -2.35
N VAL A 452 6.86 -1.43 -1.97
CA VAL A 452 5.87 -0.62 -2.70
C VAL A 452 6.37 -0.33 -4.11
N LYS A 453 7.65 0.04 -4.27
CA LYS A 453 8.28 0.25 -5.58
C LYS A 453 8.17 -0.99 -6.47
N LYS A 454 8.44 -2.19 -5.95
CA LYS A 454 8.29 -3.45 -6.70
C LYS A 454 6.84 -3.71 -7.09
N ILE A 455 5.88 -3.45 -6.20
CA ILE A 455 4.45 -3.53 -6.53
C ILE A 455 4.13 -2.60 -7.70
N GLY A 456 4.58 -1.36 -7.67
CA GLY A 456 4.37 -0.40 -8.75
C GLY A 456 4.99 -0.82 -10.08
N GLN A 457 6.18 -1.39 -10.06
CA GLN A 457 6.83 -1.91 -11.26
C GLN A 457 6.05 -3.07 -11.87
N LEU A 458 5.54 -4.00 -11.05
CA LEU A 458 4.70 -5.10 -11.53
C LEU A 458 3.36 -4.60 -12.06
N VAL A 459 2.69 -3.69 -11.36
CA VAL A 459 1.43 -3.07 -11.80
C VAL A 459 1.64 -2.35 -13.14
N PHE A 460 2.72 -1.59 -13.28
CA PHE A 460 3.06 -0.92 -14.53
C PHE A 460 3.31 -1.91 -15.68
N ALA A 461 4.07 -2.97 -15.44
CA ALA A 461 4.31 -4.01 -16.43
C ALA A 461 3.01 -4.72 -16.89
N LEU A 462 2.06 -4.91 -15.97
CA LEU A 462 0.73 -5.43 -16.32
C LEU A 462 -0.07 -4.43 -17.15
N ASN A 463 -0.03 -3.14 -16.82
CA ASN A 463 -0.68 -2.10 -17.61
C ASN A 463 -0.13 -2.10 -19.04
N GLN A 464 1.18 -2.18 -19.24
CA GLN A 464 1.78 -2.27 -20.57
C GLN A 464 1.37 -3.51 -21.37
N GLN A 465 1.03 -4.60 -20.69
CA GLN A 465 0.63 -5.84 -21.34
C GLN A 465 -0.86 -5.90 -21.66
N PHE A 466 -1.73 -5.40 -20.78
CA PHE A 466 -3.17 -5.66 -20.83
C PHE A 466 -4.02 -4.42 -21.12
N LEU A 467 -3.45 -3.21 -21.02
CA LEU A 467 -4.17 -2.00 -21.38
C LEU A 467 -4.13 -1.85 -22.90
N ASP A 468 -5.17 -2.37 -23.59
CA ASP A 468 -5.29 -2.43 -25.05
C ASP A 468 -6.28 -1.40 -25.62
N GLN A 469 -7.09 -0.77 -24.76
CA GLN A 469 -8.10 0.21 -25.13
C GLN A 469 -7.85 1.55 -24.42
N GLU A 470 -8.26 2.63 -25.09
CA GLU A 470 -8.26 3.95 -24.48
C GLU A 470 -9.24 4.00 -23.32
N ARG A 471 -8.80 4.60 -22.21
CA ARG A 471 -9.58 4.74 -20.99
C ARG A 471 -9.60 6.17 -20.52
N MET A 472 -10.73 6.57 -19.95
CA MET A 472 -10.82 7.83 -19.22
C MET A 472 -10.41 7.59 -17.78
N ILE A 473 -9.32 8.23 -17.36
CA ILE A 473 -8.87 8.22 -15.96
C ILE A 473 -9.13 9.56 -15.31
N GLN A 474 -9.50 9.50 -14.04
CA GLN A 474 -9.70 10.68 -13.22
C GLN A 474 -8.39 11.04 -12.53
N ILE A 475 -7.85 12.20 -12.83
CA ILE A 475 -6.63 12.70 -12.20
C ILE A 475 -6.92 13.96 -11.41
N VAL A 476 -6.06 14.22 -10.42
CA VAL A 476 -6.05 15.51 -9.75
C VAL A 476 -5.12 16.43 -10.54
N GLY A 477 -5.69 17.31 -11.33
CA GLY A 477 -4.96 18.27 -12.15
C GLY A 477 -4.09 19.23 -11.33
N GLU A 478 -3.27 20.04 -12.00
CA GLU A 478 -2.31 20.96 -11.34
C GLU A 478 -2.97 21.96 -10.40
N ARG A 479 -4.24 22.28 -10.64
CA ARG A 479 -5.03 23.19 -9.81
C ARG A 479 -5.84 22.49 -8.72
N GLY A 480 -5.64 21.16 -8.53
CA GLY A 480 -6.42 20.36 -7.58
C GLY A 480 -7.85 20.07 -8.06
N ALA A 481 -8.23 20.55 -9.24
CA ALA A 481 -9.48 20.18 -9.87
C ALA A 481 -9.40 18.75 -10.39
N THR A 482 -10.52 18.04 -10.32
CA THR A 482 -10.63 16.72 -10.93
C THR A 482 -10.72 16.87 -12.44
N GLU A 483 -9.73 16.38 -13.13
CA GLU A 483 -9.67 16.37 -14.59
C GLU A 483 -9.80 14.94 -15.11
N TRP A 484 -10.51 14.78 -16.23
CA TRP A 484 -10.60 13.51 -16.93
C TRP A 484 -9.60 13.49 -18.09
N VAL A 485 -8.67 12.57 -18.06
CA VAL A 485 -7.68 12.40 -19.11
C VAL A 485 -7.92 11.09 -19.84
N GLN A 486 -7.96 11.16 -21.15
CA GLN A 486 -8.00 9.98 -22.02
C GLN A 486 -6.58 9.40 -22.11
N LEU A 487 -6.44 8.14 -21.74
CA LEU A 487 -5.18 7.43 -21.71
C LEU A 487 -5.24 6.24 -22.67
N GLY A 488 -4.32 6.21 -23.63
CA GLY A 488 -4.19 5.15 -24.59
C GLY A 488 -2.97 4.26 -24.35
N PRO A 489 -2.91 3.10 -25.04
CA PRO A 489 -1.76 2.19 -24.96
C PRO A 489 -0.44 2.84 -25.37
N ASP A 490 -0.49 3.80 -26.29
CA ASP A 490 0.69 4.48 -26.82
C ASP A 490 1.32 5.44 -25.81
N ASP A 491 0.53 6.00 -24.89
CA ASP A 491 0.96 6.95 -23.86
C ASP A 491 1.82 6.29 -22.77
N ILE A 492 1.63 4.98 -22.57
CA ILE A 492 2.37 4.19 -21.57
C ILE A 492 3.48 3.33 -22.19
N ARG A 493 3.66 3.38 -23.51
CA ARG A 493 4.78 2.71 -24.19
C ARG A 493 6.08 3.41 -23.84
N GLY A 494 7.04 2.65 -23.34
CA GLY A 494 8.36 3.14 -22.99
C GLY A 494 8.98 2.39 -21.82
N GLN A 495 10.24 2.64 -21.59
CA GLN A 495 10.92 2.14 -20.41
C GLN A 495 10.93 3.23 -19.34
N TYR A 496 10.14 3.02 -18.31
CA TYR A 496 10.06 3.93 -17.16
C TYR A 496 10.60 3.24 -15.92
N PHE A 497 11.36 4.00 -15.16
CA PHE A 497 11.77 3.61 -13.82
C PHE A 497 10.73 4.14 -12.84
N ILE A 498 9.99 3.22 -12.21
CA ILE A 498 8.99 3.56 -11.20
C ILE A 498 9.68 3.59 -9.84
N ASN A 499 9.54 4.70 -9.15
CA ASN A 499 10.05 4.89 -7.79
C ASN A 499 8.96 5.48 -6.90
N VAL A 500 9.16 5.40 -5.59
CA VAL A 500 8.31 6.05 -4.60
C VAL A 500 9.03 7.32 -4.14
N GLU A 501 8.30 8.42 -4.00
CA GLU A 501 8.86 9.64 -3.45
C GLU A 501 9.26 9.41 -1.99
N THR A 502 10.56 9.52 -1.71
CA THR A 502 11.14 9.23 -0.39
C THR A 502 10.44 10.04 0.70
N GLY A 503 10.01 9.37 1.76
CA GLY A 503 9.35 9.99 2.89
C GLY A 503 7.88 10.39 2.65
N SER A 504 7.30 10.07 1.47
CA SER A 504 5.88 10.37 1.20
C SER A 504 4.93 9.66 2.15
N MET A 505 5.33 8.50 2.70
CA MET A 505 4.54 7.69 3.62
C MET A 505 4.65 8.12 5.09
N LEU A 506 5.62 8.99 5.42
CA LEU A 506 5.84 9.43 6.79
C LEU A 506 4.75 10.40 7.27
N PRO A 507 4.42 10.38 8.57
CA PRO A 507 3.60 11.43 9.14
C PRO A 507 4.33 12.76 8.99
N LYS A 508 3.68 13.73 8.34
CA LYS A 508 4.20 15.10 8.36
C LYS A 508 3.83 15.71 9.71
N ASP A 509 4.84 16.17 10.42
CA ASP A 509 4.61 17.05 11.54
C ASP A 509 4.23 18.43 10.96
N GLU A 510 2.92 18.70 10.91
CA GLU A 510 2.39 19.93 10.32
C GLU A 510 2.95 21.18 11.02
N ILE A 511 3.21 21.10 12.33
CA ILE A 511 3.74 22.21 13.10
C ILE A 511 5.19 22.46 12.70
N ALA A 512 6.02 21.41 12.62
CA ALA A 512 7.40 21.53 12.19
C ALA A 512 7.49 21.99 10.73
N ALA A 513 6.68 21.41 9.83
CA ALA A 513 6.66 21.80 8.42
C ALA A 513 6.22 23.26 8.22
N ARG A 514 5.26 23.75 9.01
CA ARG A 514 4.87 25.18 8.99
C ARG A 514 5.98 26.08 9.50
N GLN A 515 6.69 25.68 10.55
CA GLN A 515 7.83 26.45 11.07
C GLN A 515 8.99 26.48 10.06
N GLU A 516 9.32 25.35 9.44
CA GLU A 516 10.32 25.29 8.37
C GLU A 516 9.93 26.14 7.16
N ALA A 517 8.67 26.11 6.73
CA ALA A 517 8.17 26.95 5.65
C ALA A 517 8.26 28.44 5.97
N ILE A 518 7.94 28.85 7.19
CA ILE A 518 8.08 30.24 7.66
C ILE A 518 9.56 30.65 7.71
N GLN A 519 10.43 29.78 8.24
CA GLN A 519 11.87 30.04 8.25
C GLN A 519 12.43 30.18 6.84
N LEU A 520 12.06 29.29 5.94
CA LEU A 520 12.47 29.34 4.53
C LEU A 520 12.02 30.64 3.86
N LEU A 521 10.80 31.11 4.10
CA LEU A 521 10.34 32.42 3.66
C LEU A 521 11.21 33.55 4.21
N GLN A 522 11.54 33.52 5.51
CA GLN A 522 12.39 34.53 6.14
C GLN A 522 13.79 34.57 5.52
N TYR A 523 14.38 33.42 5.17
CA TYR A 523 15.70 33.35 4.52
C TYR A 523 15.66 33.73 3.05
N ILE A 524 14.59 33.39 2.33
CA ILE A 524 14.49 33.61 0.89
C ILE A 524 14.07 35.08 0.57
N THR A 525 13.19 35.66 1.39
CA THR A 525 12.65 37.03 1.16
C THR A 525 13.74 38.09 0.94
N PRO A 526 14.82 38.17 1.73
CA PRO A 526 15.88 39.18 1.49
C PRO A 526 16.69 38.93 0.21
N ILE A 527 16.79 37.67 -0.24
CA ILE A 527 17.52 37.28 -1.45
C ILE A 527 16.70 37.58 -2.71
N ILE A 528 15.42 37.27 -2.67
CA ILE A 528 14.53 37.43 -3.83
C ILE A 528 13.92 38.83 -3.87
N GLY A 529 13.92 39.59 -2.78
CA GLY A 529 13.33 40.92 -2.69
C GLY A 529 13.72 41.85 -3.84
N PRO A 530 14.99 41.99 -4.20
CA PRO A 530 15.43 42.80 -5.35
C PRO A 530 14.93 42.26 -6.70
N VAL A 531 14.79 40.92 -6.83
CA VAL A 531 14.33 40.28 -8.06
C VAL A 531 12.82 40.42 -8.21
N ILE A 532 12.05 40.42 -7.11
CA ILE A 532 10.60 40.65 -7.10
C ILE A 532 10.27 42.04 -7.64
N GLN A 533 11.09 43.03 -7.34
CA GLN A 533 10.89 44.39 -7.86
C GLN A 533 11.00 44.46 -9.38
N SER A 534 11.85 43.59 -9.99
CA SER A 534 11.98 43.53 -11.45
C SER A 534 11.04 42.54 -12.11
N ASN A 535 10.68 41.44 -11.44
CA ASN A 535 9.74 40.43 -11.96
C ASN A 535 8.95 39.77 -10.82
N PRO A 536 7.75 40.29 -10.50
CA PRO A 536 6.92 39.75 -9.41
C PRO A 536 6.51 38.28 -9.54
N ALA A 537 6.50 37.74 -10.75
CA ALA A 537 6.11 36.35 -11.01
C ALA A 537 7.06 35.31 -10.41
N VAL A 538 8.30 35.69 -10.09
CA VAL A 538 9.32 34.77 -9.52
C VAL A 538 8.98 34.30 -8.12
N ILE A 539 8.12 35.03 -7.38
CA ILE A 539 7.70 34.63 -6.03
C ILE A 539 6.65 33.50 -6.05
N MET A 540 5.92 33.31 -7.17
CA MET A 540 4.78 32.38 -7.24
C MET A 540 5.15 30.93 -6.91
N PRO A 541 6.27 30.35 -7.41
CA PRO A 541 6.66 28.98 -7.04
C PRO A 541 6.93 28.83 -5.54
N VAL A 542 7.53 29.87 -4.92
CA VAL A 542 7.85 29.86 -3.49
C VAL A 542 6.59 29.98 -2.64
N LEU A 543 5.68 30.90 -3.01
CA LEU A 543 4.37 31.02 -2.35
C LEU A 543 3.55 29.75 -2.49
N ARG A 544 3.55 29.12 -3.66
CA ARG A 544 2.89 27.84 -3.88
C ARG A 544 3.45 26.77 -2.96
N MET A 545 4.77 26.62 -2.88
CA MET A 545 5.43 25.66 -2.00
C MET A 545 5.09 25.89 -0.52
N VAL A 546 5.02 27.14 -0.09
CA VAL A 546 4.65 27.51 1.28
C VAL A 546 3.16 27.21 1.53
N LEU A 547 2.26 27.65 0.64
CA LEU A 547 0.83 27.39 0.74
C LEU A 547 0.51 25.90 0.67
N ASP A 548 1.35 25.09 -0.02
CA ASP A 548 1.21 23.63 -0.06
C ASP A 548 1.52 22.97 1.28
N THR A 549 2.24 23.66 2.16
CA THR A 549 2.53 23.19 3.51
C THR A 549 1.39 23.48 4.49
N PHE A 550 0.47 24.40 4.14
CA PHE A 550 -0.73 24.70 4.92
C PHE A 550 -1.95 24.02 4.29
N GLU A 551 -2.65 23.20 5.05
CA GLU A 551 -3.93 22.62 4.64
C GLU A 551 -5.07 23.63 4.86
N LEU A 552 -5.10 24.71 4.06
CA LEU A 552 -6.12 25.74 4.15
C LEU A 552 -7.28 25.41 3.20
N PRO A 553 -8.54 25.45 3.67
CA PRO A 553 -9.69 25.43 2.77
C PRO A 553 -9.68 26.70 1.90
N GLY A 554 -9.94 26.57 0.59
CA GLY A 554 -9.91 27.73 -0.33
C GLY A 554 -8.52 28.15 -0.81
N LYS A 555 -7.50 27.32 -0.63
CA LYS A 555 -6.10 27.57 -1.05
C LYS A 555 -5.97 27.95 -2.52
N GLN A 556 -6.81 27.38 -3.38
CA GLN A 556 -6.82 27.67 -4.80
C GLN A 556 -7.38 29.06 -5.11
N GLU A 557 -8.42 29.49 -4.41
CA GLU A 557 -8.96 30.83 -4.54
C GLU A 557 -7.91 31.89 -4.17
N ILE A 558 -7.14 31.63 -3.10
CA ILE A 558 -6.02 32.50 -2.69
C ILE A 558 -4.93 32.56 -3.77
N MET A 559 -4.60 31.41 -4.39
CA MET A 559 -3.60 31.36 -5.46
C MET A 559 -4.08 32.08 -6.72
N ASP A 560 -5.32 31.92 -7.10
CA ASP A 560 -5.93 32.56 -8.28
C ASP A 560 -6.07 34.08 -8.06
N GLU A 561 -6.44 34.53 -6.85
CA GLU A 561 -6.42 35.96 -6.49
C GLU A 561 -5.01 36.55 -6.52
N LEU A 562 -4.01 35.85 -5.98
CA LEU A 562 -2.63 36.28 -6.04
C LEU A 562 -2.10 36.36 -7.47
N GLN A 563 -2.45 35.39 -8.31
CA GLN A 563 -2.03 35.36 -9.71
C GLN A 563 -2.71 36.50 -10.51
N SER A 564 -3.99 36.77 -10.26
CA SER A 564 -4.71 37.89 -10.87
C SER A 564 -4.16 39.25 -10.41
N ALA A 565 -3.86 39.40 -9.12
CA ALA A 565 -3.25 40.61 -8.57
C ALA A 565 -1.85 40.88 -9.13
N LEU A 566 -1.04 39.83 -9.30
CA LEU A 566 0.29 39.92 -9.94
C LEU A 566 0.19 40.23 -11.43
N GLY A 567 -0.83 39.73 -12.12
CA GLY A 567 -1.14 40.08 -13.52
C GLY A 567 -1.46 41.57 -13.65
N MET A 568 -2.34 42.11 -12.81
CA MET A 568 -2.70 43.53 -12.78
C MET A 568 -1.48 44.43 -12.42
N ALA A 569 -0.66 43.98 -11.47
CA ALA A 569 0.56 44.73 -11.10
C ALA A 569 1.56 44.81 -12.27
N LYS A 570 1.68 43.72 -13.05
CA LYS A 570 2.56 43.68 -14.24
C LYS A 570 2.02 44.58 -15.35
N GLU A 571 0.73 44.63 -15.58
CA GLU A 571 0.12 45.55 -16.55
C GLU A 571 0.26 47.00 -16.15
N GLN A 572 0.10 47.34 -14.86
CA GLN A 572 0.33 48.69 -14.35
C GLN A 572 1.80 49.11 -14.52
N GLN A 573 2.74 48.23 -14.25
CA GLN A 573 4.16 48.51 -14.42
C GLN A 573 4.52 48.71 -15.89
N GLN A 574 3.94 47.95 -16.82
CA GLN A 574 4.12 48.15 -18.25
C GLN A 574 3.50 49.48 -18.73
N GLN A 575 2.33 49.82 -18.22
CA GLN A 575 1.69 51.13 -18.53
C GLN A 575 2.51 52.32 -18.00
N GLN A 576 3.11 52.20 -16.80
CA GLN A 576 3.99 53.21 -16.26
C GLN A 576 5.26 53.37 -17.09
N GLN A 577 5.90 52.25 -17.49
CA GLN A 577 7.09 52.28 -18.35
C GLN A 577 6.79 52.88 -19.73
N MET A 578 5.63 52.54 -20.33
CA MET A 578 5.23 53.17 -21.59
C MET A 578 4.92 54.67 -21.43
N ALA A 579 4.29 55.07 -20.32
CA ALA A 579 4.07 56.48 -20.01
C ALA A 579 5.37 57.27 -19.76
N GLU A 580 6.36 56.66 -19.09
CA GLU A 580 7.68 57.26 -18.90
C GLU A 580 8.46 57.35 -20.22
N GLN A 581 8.40 56.34 -21.08
CA GLN A 581 8.97 56.40 -22.41
C GLN A 581 8.33 57.47 -23.29
N ALA A 582 6.99 57.55 -23.30
CA ALA A 582 6.28 58.58 -24.01
C ALA A 582 6.58 60.00 -23.48
N ASN A 583 6.77 60.17 -22.16
CA ASN A 583 7.20 61.45 -21.58
C ASN A 583 8.67 61.79 -21.94
N MET A 584 9.56 60.83 -21.98
CA MET A 584 10.93 61.04 -22.43
C MET A 584 11.02 61.39 -23.92
N GLU A 585 10.21 60.74 -24.77
CA GLU A 585 10.09 61.09 -26.20
C GLU A 585 9.49 62.47 -26.37
N ALA A 586 8.43 62.83 -25.61
CA ALA A 586 7.85 64.18 -25.65
C ALA A 586 8.85 65.24 -25.19
N GLN A 587 9.65 64.98 -24.17
CA GLN A 587 10.72 65.88 -23.73
C GLN A 587 11.86 65.98 -24.76
N ALA A 588 12.23 64.89 -25.43
CA ALA A 588 13.24 64.90 -26.50
C ALA A 588 12.75 65.69 -27.72
N ILE A 589 11.45 65.55 -28.09
CA ILE A 589 10.85 66.31 -29.18
C ILE A 589 10.76 67.81 -28.80
N SER A 590 10.43 68.16 -27.57
CA SER A 590 10.38 69.56 -27.12
C SER A 590 11.78 70.19 -27.04
N ALA A 591 12.82 69.41 -26.69
CA ALA A 591 14.22 69.87 -26.69
C ALA A 591 14.76 70.06 -28.13
N LEU A 592 14.32 69.26 -29.10
CA LEU A 592 14.64 69.41 -30.51
C LEU A 592 13.93 70.63 -31.11
N GLN A 593 12.71 70.97 -30.69
CA GLN A 593 11.99 72.17 -31.10
C GLN A 593 12.59 73.49 -30.52
N GLN A 594 13.27 73.46 -29.38
CA GLN A 594 13.90 74.57 -28.78
C GLN A 594 15.31 74.91 -29.39
N GLN A 595 15.92 73.99 -30.11
CA GLN A 595 17.21 74.23 -30.81
C GLN A 595 17.09 74.66 -32.26
N GLY A 596 15.84 74.71 -32.81
CA GLY A 596 15.62 75.14 -34.20
C GLY A 596 14.96 76.51 -34.30
N GLY A 597 15.67 77.54 -33.91
CA GLY A 597 15.25 78.93 -34.13
C GLY A 597 16.15 79.68 -35.06
N ALA A 598 15.66 79.97 -36.27
CA ALA A 598 15.77 81.21 -37.06
C ALA A 598 15.76 80.92 -38.58
N PRO A 599 15.28 81.85 -39.41
CA PRO A 599 14.59 81.46 -40.65
C PRO A 599 15.45 81.69 -41.90
N ALA A 600 15.18 80.93 -42.96
CA ALA A 600 15.55 81.35 -44.31
C ALA A 600 14.37 81.02 -45.25
N GLU A 601 13.80 82.08 -45.78
CA GLU A 601 12.97 82.08 -46.96
C GLU A 601 13.73 81.47 -48.15
N GLU A 602 13.12 80.56 -48.92
CA GLU A 602 13.12 80.70 -50.38
C GLU A 602 12.33 79.54 -51.06
N SER A 603 11.42 80.01 -51.89
CA SER A 603 10.95 79.58 -53.18
C SER A 603 10.15 78.25 -53.31
N MET A 604 8.94 78.54 -53.76
CA MET A 604 7.94 77.66 -54.45
C MET A 604 8.53 76.71 -55.47
N ASN A 605 8.02 75.48 -55.41
CA ASN A 605 7.63 74.81 -56.66
C ASN A 605 6.45 73.90 -56.38
N PRO A 606 5.29 74.01 -57.08
CA PRO A 606 4.14 73.17 -56.87
C PRO A 606 4.25 72.03 -57.90
N ASP A 607 4.24 70.82 -57.45
CA ASP A 607 3.78 69.65 -58.19
C ASP A 607 4.38 68.36 -57.56
N VAL A 608 3.68 67.81 -56.59
CA VAL A 608 3.58 66.36 -56.37
C VAL A 608 2.43 66.11 -55.37
N ALA A 609 1.43 65.38 -55.84
CA ALA A 609 0.25 64.95 -55.06
C ALA A 609 0.64 64.02 -53.90
N PRO A 610 -0.10 64.02 -52.80
CA PRO A 610 0.15 63.12 -51.67
C PRO A 610 -0.31 61.70 -51.99
N PRO A 611 0.39 60.64 -51.54
CA PRO A 611 -0.17 59.31 -51.60
C PRO A 611 -1.20 59.10 -50.49
N GLU A 612 -2.38 58.71 -50.91
CA GLU A 612 -3.47 58.25 -50.09
C GLU A 612 -3.17 56.96 -49.38
N ASN A 613 -3.74 56.81 -48.19
CA ASN A 613 -4.15 55.57 -47.52
C ASN A 613 -3.07 54.65 -46.92
N LEU A 614 -2.89 54.87 -45.63
CA LEU A 614 -2.41 53.83 -44.66
C LEU A 614 -3.14 53.89 -43.31
N GLN A 615 -4.44 54.22 -43.32
CA GLN A 615 -5.29 54.16 -42.09
C GLN A 615 -6.41 53.13 -42.18
N GLY A 616 -6.55 52.38 -43.28
CA GLY A 616 -7.62 51.37 -43.48
C GLY A 616 -7.27 49.94 -43.10
N ALA A 617 -6.02 49.58 -42.87
CA ALA A 617 -5.58 48.16 -42.79
C ALA A 617 -5.42 47.62 -41.36
N ARG A 618 -5.64 48.40 -40.31
CA ARG A 618 -5.58 47.93 -38.91
C ARG A 618 -6.91 47.72 -38.23
N ALA A 619 -8.00 48.26 -38.76
CA ALA A 619 -9.34 48.09 -38.17
C ALA A 619 -10.03 46.77 -38.59
N ASP A 620 -9.65 46.19 -39.75
CA ASP A 620 -10.30 44.96 -40.25
C ASP A 620 -9.65 43.67 -39.72
N GLN A 621 -8.47 43.73 -39.14
CA GLN A 621 -7.84 42.55 -38.48
C GLN A 621 -8.28 42.32 -37.05
N GLU A 622 -8.70 43.32 -36.33
CA GLU A 622 -9.25 43.15 -34.94
C GLU A 622 -10.72 42.71 -34.93
N LEU A 623 -11.48 42.98 -36.01
CA LEU A 623 -12.87 42.54 -36.08
C LEU A 623 -13.01 41.06 -36.51
N ALA A 624 -12.02 40.51 -37.22
CA ALA A 624 -12.01 39.11 -37.64
C ALA A 624 -11.59 38.14 -36.52
N LEU A 625 -10.92 38.61 -35.47
CA LEU A 625 -10.53 37.81 -34.29
C LEU A 625 -11.63 37.73 -33.20
N LEU A 626 -12.63 38.61 -33.27
CA LEU A 626 -13.74 38.66 -32.28
C LEU A 626 -15.00 37.88 -32.71
N MET A 627 -15.07 37.41 -33.99
CA MET A 627 -16.24 36.67 -34.50
C MET A 627 -16.00 35.19 -34.81
N GLY A 628 -14.88 34.64 -34.36
CA GLY A 628 -14.48 33.24 -34.65
C GLY A 628 -14.56 32.26 -33.49
N ASN A 629 -15.28 32.55 -32.41
CA ASN A 629 -15.54 31.56 -31.37
C ASN A 629 -16.99 31.69 -30.87
N GLN A 630 -17.87 30.94 -31.48
CA GLN A 630 -19.07 30.36 -30.87
C GLN A 630 -19.02 28.86 -31.04
#